data_033c295da33481b48b3985926ac6687e
#
_entry.id   033c295da33481b48b3985926ac6687e
#
_cell.length_a   1.000
_cell.length_b   1.000
_cell.length_c   1.000
_cell.angle_alpha   90.00
_cell.angle_beta   90.00
_cell.angle_gamma   90.00
#
_symmetry.space_group_name_H-M   'P 1'
#
loop_
_entity.id
_entity.type
_entity.pdbx_description
1 polymer ?
#
loop_
_entity_poly.entity_id
_entity_poly.type
_entity_poly.pdbx_seq_one_letter_code
_entity_poly.pdbx_strand_id
1 'polypeptide(L)'
;MAKPRPVRAPRGSELTCRNWQIEAPYRMIQNNLDPEVAQRPDDLVVYGGRGQAARNWDCFEQILESLENLEADETLLVQSGKPVGIFRTHTRAPRVLIANSNLVPHWATQSHFDELAARGLMMYGQMTAGSWIYIGTQGILQGTYETLASLANLRGWGSLKGKFVLTAGLGGMGGAQPLAITMNEGAGLIVEVDPEQANLRKQVGYLDEVVDDLEEGLSMVLDAKNNGTPLSVGVIGNAADIYPALLESNVIPDVVTDQTPAHDFLMYVPSGLSVEAADHLREKDPKEYQRLSVETMTNHVRAMLAFQERGSEVFDYGNNIRQRAFDNGLTNAFDFPGFVPAYIRPLFCEGKGPFRWVALSGKKEDIYKTDSAIAELFPGDAHLIRWLEMAKEQVPFQGLPSRICWLGYGERVKAGLKFNQMVARGELEAPIVIGRDHLDSGSVASPNRETESMKDGSDAVSDWPILNALLNAVSGATWISFHHGGGVGIGFSQHAGMVVVADGSPDAAARLKRVLTTDPGTGVMRHTDAGYKLAIETAKKHGIKIPMMK
;
A
#
# COMPACT_ATOMS: atom_id res chain seq x y z
N MET A 1 -13.28 5.65 -30.04
CA MET A 1 -12.32 5.41 -28.95
C MET A 1 -12.13 6.71 -28.19
N ALA A 2 -12.40 6.70 -26.92
CA ALA A 2 -12.13 7.82 -26.03
C ALA A 2 -10.62 8.14 -26.01
N LYS A 3 -10.29 9.42 -25.88
CA LYS A 3 -8.88 9.87 -25.90
C LYS A 3 -8.44 10.25 -24.47
N PRO A 4 -7.15 10.12 -24.15
CA PRO A 4 -6.58 10.64 -22.93
C PRO A 4 -6.96 12.11 -22.72
N ARG A 5 -7.30 12.44 -21.48
CA ARG A 5 -7.61 13.80 -21.03
C ARG A 5 -7.25 13.98 -19.56
N PRO A 6 -6.92 15.18 -19.10
CA PRO A 6 -6.78 15.43 -17.66
C PRO A 6 -8.07 15.09 -16.91
N VAL A 7 -7.95 14.33 -15.84
CA VAL A 7 -9.08 13.91 -14.99
C VAL A 7 -8.91 14.52 -13.61
N ARG A 8 -9.97 15.11 -13.08
CA ARG A 8 -10.04 15.56 -11.68
C ARG A 8 -11.39 15.20 -11.09
N ALA A 9 -11.38 14.69 -9.88
CA ALA A 9 -12.61 14.37 -9.17
C ALA A 9 -13.42 15.64 -8.85
N PRO A 10 -14.76 15.63 -9.00
CA PRO A 10 -15.61 16.69 -8.46
C PRO A 10 -15.39 16.87 -6.96
N ARG A 11 -15.54 18.11 -6.48
CA ARG A 11 -15.34 18.50 -5.09
C ARG A 11 -16.58 19.20 -4.55
N GLY A 12 -16.77 19.23 -3.22
CA GLY A 12 -17.90 19.90 -2.58
C GLY A 12 -19.11 19.02 -2.40
N SER A 13 -20.27 19.64 -2.14
CA SER A 13 -21.50 18.96 -1.72
C SER A 13 -22.48 18.66 -2.86
N GLU A 14 -22.18 19.07 -4.10
CA GLU A 14 -23.05 18.79 -5.26
C GLU A 14 -22.86 17.36 -5.75
N LEU A 15 -23.96 16.70 -6.09
CA LEU A 15 -23.98 15.34 -6.61
C LEU A 15 -24.04 15.32 -8.15
N THR A 16 -23.21 14.52 -8.76
CA THR A 16 -23.32 14.11 -10.16
C THR A 16 -24.19 12.85 -10.26
N CYS A 17 -24.00 11.92 -9.33
CA CYS A 17 -24.73 10.66 -9.25
C CYS A 17 -25.98 10.79 -8.35
N ARG A 18 -26.83 9.77 -8.34
CA ARG A 18 -28.10 9.75 -7.62
C ARG A 18 -27.98 9.94 -6.09
N ASN A 19 -26.90 9.46 -5.48
CA ASN A 19 -26.66 9.56 -4.05
C ASN A 19 -25.16 9.39 -3.72
N TRP A 20 -24.79 9.65 -2.47
CA TRP A 20 -23.40 9.60 -2.02
C TRP A 20 -22.75 8.21 -2.08
N GLN A 21 -23.53 7.13 -1.98
CA GLN A 21 -23.01 5.77 -2.07
C GLN A 21 -22.57 5.43 -3.51
N ILE A 22 -23.12 6.14 -4.52
CA ILE A 22 -22.75 6.02 -5.94
C ILE A 22 -21.74 7.12 -6.33
N GLU A 23 -21.90 8.33 -5.81
CA GLU A 23 -21.00 9.45 -6.04
C GLU A 23 -19.57 9.15 -5.57
N ALA A 24 -19.43 8.43 -4.45
CA ALA A 24 -18.12 8.14 -3.90
C ALA A 24 -17.21 7.33 -4.85
N PRO A 25 -17.59 6.16 -5.38
CA PRO A 25 -16.76 5.46 -6.37
C PRO A 25 -16.57 6.27 -7.65
N TYR A 26 -17.55 7.08 -8.08
CA TYR A 26 -17.45 7.99 -9.22
C TYR A 26 -16.34 9.03 -9.02
N ARG A 27 -16.25 9.68 -7.86
CA ARG A 27 -15.17 10.62 -7.53
C ARG A 27 -13.84 9.91 -7.33
N MET A 28 -13.84 8.76 -6.69
CA MET A 28 -12.61 8.07 -6.32
C MET A 28 -11.88 7.46 -7.51
N ILE A 29 -12.55 6.93 -8.53
CA ILE A 29 -11.88 6.50 -9.76
C ILE A 29 -11.23 7.68 -10.50
N GLN A 30 -11.88 8.84 -10.50
CA GLN A 30 -11.34 10.07 -11.08
C GLN A 30 -10.17 10.62 -10.26
N ASN A 31 -10.26 10.55 -8.92
CA ASN A 31 -9.16 10.94 -8.04
C ASN A 31 -7.91 10.08 -8.27
N ASN A 32 -8.08 8.79 -8.55
CA ASN A 32 -6.96 7.90 -8.88
C ASN A 32 -6.19 8.34 -10.14
N LEU A 33 -6.86 9.05 -11.05
CA LEU A 33 -6.29 9.52 -12.32
C LEU A 33 -5.97 11.02 -12.33
N ASP A 34 -6.17 11.70 -11.19
CA ASP A 34 -5.74 13.10 -11.05
C ASP A 34 -4.23 13.20 -11.34
N PRO A 35 -3.77 14.18 -12.14
CA PRO A 35 -2.34 14.37 -12.45
C PRO A 35 -1.44 14.54 -11.21
N GLU A 36 -2.00 14.95 -10.06
CA GLU A 36 -1.27 15.01 -8.79
C GLU A 36 -1.13 13.63 -8.12
N VAL A 37 -1.90 12.63 -8.56
CA VAL A 37 -1.99 11.29 -7.94
C VAL A 37 -1.37 10.22 -8.82
N ALA A 38 -1.78 10.18 -10.11
CA ALA A 38 -1.39 9.12 -11.03
C ALA A 38 0.02 9.28 -11.56
N GLN A 39 0.74 8.17 -11.66
CA GLN A 39 2.09 8.12 -12.22
C GLN A 39 2.10 8.40 -13.73
N ARG A 40 1.17 7.82 -14.48
CA ARG A 40 0.97 8.06 -15.92
C ARG A 40 -0.54 8.08 -16.23
N PRO A 41 -1.20 9.23 -15.99
CA PRO A 41 -2.66 9.33 -16.14
C PRO A 41 -3.13 9.04 -17.55
N ASP A 42 -2.38 9.39 -18.59
CA ASP A 42 -2.74 9.15 -19.99
C ASP A 42 -2.82 7.64 -20.33
N ASP A 43 -2.04 6.81 -19.62
CA ASP A 43 -2.05 5.34 -19.71
C ASP A 43 -3.01 4.70 -18.70
N LEU A 44 -3.75 5.50 -17.93
CA LEU A 44 -4.58 5.07 -16.79
C LEU A 44 -3.80 4.38 -15.66
N VAL A 45 -2.48 4.57 -15.61
CA VAL A 45 -1.59 3.98 -14.62
C VAL A 45 -1.51 4.88 -13.39
N VAL A 46 -1.96 4.35 -12.28
CA VAL A 46 -2.01 5.07 -11.00
C VAL A 46 -0.67 5.00 -10.29
N TYR A 47 -0.13 3.78 -10.07
CA TYR A 47 1.17 3.58 -9.44
C TYR A 47 1.79 2.21 -9.78
N GLY A 48 3.03 1.97 -9.32
CA GLY A 48 3.72 0.68 -9.45
C GLY A 48 4.05 0.29 -10.89
N GLY A 49 4.21 1.28 -11.77
CA GLY A 49 4.57 1.11 -13.17
C GLY A 49 3.47 0.54 -14.07
N ARG A 50 2.56 -0.28 -13.55
CA ARG A 50 1.51 -1.00 -14.33
C ARG A 50 0.12 -0.96 -13.69
N GLY A 51 -0.03 -0.52 -12.45
CA GLY A 51 -1.29 -0.56 -11.71
C GLY A 51 -2.32 0.43 -12.27
N GLN A 52 -3.35 -0.07 -12.96
CA GLN A 52 -4.35 0.71 -13.66
C GLN A 52 -5.66 0.84 -12.89
N ALA A 53 -6.37 1.97 -13.09
CA ALA A 53 -7.72 2.21 -12.57
C ALA A 53 -8.83 1.66 -13.46
N ALA A 54 -8.61 1.66 -14.77
CA ALA A 54 -9.54 1.12 -15.79
C ALA A 54 -8.74 0.47 -16.92
N ARG A 55 -9.35 -0.43 -17.69
CA ARG A 55 -8.67 -1.22 -18.71
C ARG A 55 -8.17 -0.38 -19.88
N ASN A 56 -8.97 0.58 -20.31
CA ASN A 56 -8.68 1.57 -21.34
C ASN A 56 -9.63 2.76 -21.18
N TRP A 57 -9.44 3.80 -21.97
CA TRP A 57 -10.23 5.01 -21.90
C TRP A 57 -11.72 4.80 -22.21
N ASP A 58 -12.08 3.93 -23.16
CA ASP A 58 -13.49 3.61 -23.43
C ASP A 58 -14.15 2.95 -22.20
N CYS A 59 -13.43 2.06 -21.52
CA CYS A 59 -13.91 1.44 -20.28
C CYS A 59 -14.03 2.45 -19.13
N PHE A 60 -13.09 3.39 -19.02
CA PHE A 60 -13.13 4.46 -18.02
C PHE A 60 -14.37 5.34 -18.20
N GLU A 61 -14.60 5.86 -19.40
CA GLU A 61 -15.78 6.68 -19.69
C GLU A 61 -17.09 5.89 -19.46
N GLN A 62 -17.12 4.61 -19.83
CA GLN A 62 -18.31 3.78 -19.63
C GLN A 62 -18.54 3.44 -18.14
N ILE A 63 -17.49 3.38 -17.31
CA ILE A 63 -17.65 3.27 -15.86
C ILE A 63 -18.30 4.54 -15.31
N LEU A 64 -17.83 5.71 -15.71
CA LEU A 64 -18.40 6.99 -15.27
C LEU A 64 -19.87 7.12 -15.68
N GLU A 65 -20.19 6.89 -16.94
CA GLU A 65 -21.57 6.91 -17.47
C GLU A 65 -22.48 5.90 -16.73
N SER A 66 -21.94 4.70 -16.45
CA SER A 66 -22.69 3.69 -15.69
C SER A 66 -23.01 4.15 -14.28
N LEU A 67 -22.07 4.81 -13.58
CA LEU A 67 -22.27 5.32 -12.23
C LEU A 67 -23.23 6.52 -12.21
N GLU A 68 -23.17 7.42 -13.19
CA GLU A 68 -24.11 8.55 -13.32
C GLU A 68 -25.56 8.08 -13.45
N ASN A 69 -25.77 6.97 -14.15
CA ASN A 69 -27.10 6.41 -14.44
C ASN A 69 -27.54 5.30 -13.49
N LEU A 70 -26.69 4.88 -12.52
CA LEU A 70 -26.97 3.78 -11.62
C LEU A 70 -28.12 4.10 -10.65
N GLU A 71 -29.08 3.18 -10.54
CA GLU A 71 -30.16 3.28 -9.55
C GLU A 71 -29.68 2.91 -8.14
N ALA A 72 -30.38 3.39 -7.12
CA ALA A 72 -30.01 3.20 -5.73
C ALA A 72 -29.96 1.73 -5.26
N ASP A 73 -30.67 0.84 -5.96
CA ASP A 73 -30.76 -0.60 -5.70
C ASP A 73 -30.01 -1.45 -6.74
N GLU A 74 -29.22 -0.82 -7.61
CA GLU A 74 -28.42 -1.51 -8.62
C GLU A 74 -26.94 -1.65 -8.22
N THR A 75 -26.30 -2.65 -8.78
CA THR A 75 -24.86 -2.96 -8.59
C THR A 75 -24.18 -3.08 -9.94
N LEU A 76 -23.12 -2.29 -10.13
CA LEU A 76 -22.24 -2.35 -11.31
C LEU A 76 -21.19 -3.44 -11.10
N LEU A 77 -20.98 -4.29 -12.10
CA LEU A 77 -19.93 -5.32 -12.13
C LEU A 77 -18.77 -4.86 -13.02
N VAL A 78 -17.54 -4.92 -12.49
CA VAL A 78 -16.31 -4.52 -13.19
C VAL A 78 -15.32 -5.68 -13.21
N GLN A 79 -14.96 -6.15 -14.41
CA GLN A 79 -14.03 -7.25 -14.63
C GLN A 79 -12.73 -6.68 -15.25
N SER A 80 -11.64 -6.73 -14.51
CA SER A 80 -10.33 -6.19 -14.92
C SER A 80 -10.48 -4.84 -15.63
N GLY A 81 -11.06 -3.88 -14.90
CA GLY A 81 -11.25 -2.50 -15.34
C GLY A 81 -12.26 -2.28 -16.46
N LYS A 82 -13.07 -3.28 -16.84
CA LYS A 82 -14.15 -3.17 -17.80
C LYS A 82 -15.50 -3.31 -17.11
N PRO A 83 -16.45 -2.35 -17.28
CA PRO A 83 -17.82 -2.55 -16.81
C PRO A 83 -18.49 -3.60 -17.69
N VAL A 84 -19.03 -4.65 -17.05
CA VAL A 84 -19.55 -5.83 -17.77
C VAL A 84 -21.03 -6.10 -17.55
N GLY A 85 -21.65 -5.44 -16.57
CA GLY A 85 -23.08 -5.59 -16.31
C GLY A 85 -23.56 -4.78 -15.13
N ILE A 86 -24.88 -4.51 -15.12
CA ILE A 86 -25.60 -3.86 -14.03
C ILE A 86 -26.78 -4.77 -13.68
N PHE A 87 -26.98 -5.04 -12.39
CA PHE A 87 -28.07 -5.83 -11.91
C PHE A 87 -28.79 -5.16 -10.74
N ARG A 88 -30.12 -5.30 -10.69
CA ARG A 88 -30.85 -4.99 -9.46
C ARG A 88 -30.47 -5.98 -8.37
N THR A 89 -30.12 -5.39 -7.23
CA THR A 89 -29.81 -6.11 -6.00
C THR A 89 -30.74 -5.61 -4.88
N HIS A 90 -30.25 -4.75 -4.02
CA HIS A 90 -31.04 -4.04 -3.02
C HIS A 90 -30.28 -2.81 -2.52
N THR A 91 -30.96 -1.85 -1.91
CA THR A 91 -30.38 -0.55 -1.48
C THR A 91 -29.18 -0.68 -0.54
N ARG A 92 -29.05 -1.77 0.21
CA ARG A 92 -27.92 -2.02 1.12
C ARG A 92 -26.79 -2.86 0.53
N ALA A 93 -26.94 -3.36 -0.68
CA ALA A 93 -25.87 -4.06 -1.38
C ALA A 93 -24.74 -3.10 -1.79
N PRO A 94 -23.54 -3.59 -2.07
CA PRO A 94 -22.48 -2.80 -2.70
C PRO A 94 -22.96 -2.18 -4.02
N ARG A 95 -22.53 -0.96 -4.28
CA ARG A 95 -22.83 -0.27 -5.56
C ARG A 95 -21.93 -0.75 -6.68
N VAL A 96 -20.71 -1.20 -6.34
CA VAL A 96 -19.75 -1.75 -7.31
C VAL A 96 -19.11 -3.02 -6.77
N LEU A 97 -18.99 -4.04 -7.62
CA LEU A 97 -18.18 -5.24 -7.38
C LEU A 97 -17.11 -5.33 -8.45
N ILE A 98 -15.87 -5.43 -8.01
CA ILE A 98 -14.68 -5.42 -8.87
C ILE A 98 -13.92 -6.73 -8.71
N ALA A 99 -13.52 -7.34 -9.83
CA ALA A 99 -12.55 -8.44 -9.85
C ALA A 99 -11.43 -8.11 -10.85
N ASN A 100 -10.19 -8.08 -10.37
CA ASN A 100 -9.05 -7.67 -11.18
C ASN A 100 -7.97 -8.75 -11.23
N SER A 101 -7.41 -8.98 -12.42
CA SER A 101 -6.19 -9.76 -12.64
C SER A 101 -6.27 -11.25 -12.23
N ASN A 102 -7.46 -11.75 -11.85
CA ASN A 102 -7.60 -13.11 -11.34
C ASN A 102 -7.46 -14.14 -12.48
N LEU A 103 -6.59 -15.10 -12.28
CA LEU A 103 -6.38 -16.25 -13.13
C LEU A 103 -6.62 -17.53 -12.34
N VAL A 104 -7.04 -18.59 -13.03
CA VAL A 104 -7.09 -19.94 -12.44
C VAL A 104 -5.66 -20.34 -12.06
N PRO A 105 -5.40 -20.91 -10.86
CA PRO A 105 -4.06 -21.04 -10.30
C PRO A 105 -3.01 -21.65 -11.23
N HIS A 106 -3.33 -22.70 -11.98
CA HIS A 106 -2.41 -23.34 -12.91
C HIS A 106 -1.92 -22.39 -14.04
N TRP A 107 -2.74 -21.41 -14.41
CA TRP A 107 -2.43 -20.40 -15.45
C TRP A 107 -1.98 -19.06 -14.88
N ALA A 108 -1.83 -18.96 -13.56
CA ALA A 108 -1.47 -17.73 -12.87
C ALA A 108 0.03 -17.43 -12.97
N THR A 109 0.52 -17.28 -14.19
CA THR A 109 1.90 -16.86 -14.50
C THR A 109 1.94 -15.46 -15.08
N GLN A 110 3.04 -14.74 -14.87
CA GLN A 110 3.22 -13.40 -15.42
C GLN A 110 3.12 -13.41 -16.96
N SER A 111 3.76 -14.39 -17.62
CA SER A 111 3.75 -14.53 -19.08
C SER A 111 2.34 -14.72 -19.64
N HIS A 112 1.51 -15.57 -19.01
CA HIS A 112 0.15 -15.78 -19.48
C HIS A 112 -0.75 -14.55 -19.22
N PHE A 113 -0.53 -13.89 -18.07
CA PHE A 113 -1.19 -12.62 -17.80
C PHE A 113 -0.88 -11.57 -18.87
N ASP A 114 0.40 -11.41 -19.25
CA ASP A 114 0.84 -10.43 -20.24
C ASP A 114 0.25 -10.73 -21.63
N GLU A 115 0.16 -12.00 -22.03
CA GLU A 115 -0.53 -12.42 -23.25
C GLU A 115 -2.01 -11.97 -23.26
N LEU A 116 -2.73 -12.22 -22.16
CA LEU A 116 -4.14 -11.85 -22.04
C LEU A 116 -4.34 -10.33 -21.98
N ALA A 117 -3.44 -9.62 -21.30
CA ALA A 117 -3.46 -8.16 -21.23
C ALA A 117 -3.23 -7.53 -22.63
N ALA A 118 -2.25 -8.04 -23.39
CA ALA A 118 -1.99 -7.61 -24.77
C ALA A 118 -3.19 -7.83 -25.70
N ARG A 119 -4.01 -8.86 -25.43
CA ARG A 119 -5.26 -9.13 -26.14
C ARG A 119 -6.45 -8.29 -25.64
N GLY A 120 -6.24 -7.39 -24.67
CA GLY A 120 -7.29 -6.55 -24.10
C GLY A 120 -8.31 -7.30 -23.22
N LEU A 121 -7.97 -8.48 -22.70
CA LEU A 121 -8.86 -9.31 -21.88
C LEU A 121 -8.71 -9.05 -20.39
N MET A 122 -7.55 -8.55 -19.97
CA MET A 122 -7.21 -8.26 -18.58
C MET A 122 -6.54 -6.90 -18.42
N MET A 123 -6.50 -6.45 -17.19
CA MET A 123 -5.80 -5.24 -16.75
C MET A 123 -5.05 -5.58 -15.45
N TYR A 124 -3.88 -5.01 -15.23
CA TYR A 124 -3.19 -5.10 -13.95
C TYR A 124 -3.81 -4.12 -12.95
N GLY A 125 -4.90 -4.53 -12.34
CA GLY A 125 -5.62 -3.75 -11.33
C GLY A 125 -4.97 -3.88 -9.97
N GLN A 126 -3.75 -3.35 -9.81
CA GLN A 126 -2.97 -3.47 -8.59
C GLN A 126 -3.66 -2.79 -7.41
N MET A 127 -4.02 -3.59 -6.39
CA MET A 127 -4.48 -3.13 -5.07
C MET A 127 -5.41 -1.90 -5.13
N THR A 128 -5.03 -0.82 -4.45
CA THR A 128 -5.80 0.42 -4.33
C THR A 128 -5.92 1.21 -5.64
N ALA A 129 -5.07 0.95 -6.63
CA ALA A 129 -5.24 1.49 -7.98
C ALA A 129 -6.50 0.92 -8.66
N GLY A 130 -6.62 -0.40 -8.69
CA GLY A 130 -7.75 -1.10 -9.31
C GLY A 130 -9.03 -1.08 -8.48
N SER A 131 -8.98 -0.73 -7.22
CA SER A 131 -10.13 -0.59 -6.30
C SER A 131 -10.51 0.86 -6.01
N TRP A 132 -9.86 1.82 -6.66
CA TRP A 132 -10.19 3.24 -6.59
C TRP A 132 -10.16 3.83 -5.17
N ILE A 133 -9.16 3.45 -4.40
CA ILE A 133 -8.94 3.94 -3.03
C ILE A 133 -7.48 4.36 -2.77
N TYR A 134 -6.71 4.57 -3.84
CA TYR A 134 -5.36 5.10 -3.70
C TYR A 134 -5.39 6.57 -3.25
N ILE A 135 -4.55 6.90 -2.30
CA ILE A 135 -4.49 8.22 -1.64
C ILE A 135 -3.11 8.88 -1.78
N GLY A 136 -2.35 8.49 -2.80
CA GLY A 136 -0.99 8.97 -2.99
C GLY A 136 0.03 8.26 -2.11
N THR A 137 1.25 8.79 -2.08
CA THR A 137 2.42 8.21 -1.40
C THR A 137 2.23 8.07 0.12
N GLN A 138 1.35 8.88 0.74
CA GLN A 138 1.10 8.80 2.19
C GLN A 138 0.56 7.43 2.64
N GLY A 139 -0.09 6.66 1.75
CA GLY A 139 -0.60 5.34 2.09
C GLY A 139 0.49 4.36 2.51
N ILE A 140 1.63 4.39 1.81
CA ILE A 140 2.79 3.57 2.15
C ILE A 140 3.68 4.23 3.21
N LEU A 141 3.70 5.58 3.26
CA LEU A 141 4.48 6.33 4.24
C LEU A 141 4.11 5.89 5.66
N GLN A 142 2.82 5.84 5.97
CA GLN A 142 2.36 5.45 7.29
C GLN A 142 2.71 4.00 7.63
N GLY A 143 2.57 3.06 6.69
CA GLY A 143 2.98 1.66 6.89
C GLY A 143 4.49 1.51 7.12
N THR A 144 5.31 2.30 6.42
CA THR A 144 6.77 2.32 6.61
C THR A 144 7.13 2.94 7.96
N TYR A 145 6.45 4.03 8.35
CA TYR A 145 6.58 4.64 9.66
C TYR A 145 6.28 3.63 10.79
N GLU A 146 5.16 2.90 10.72
CA GLU A 146 4.79 1.87 11.69
C GLU A 146 5.80 0.72 11.75
N THR A 147 6.30 0.29 10.60
CA THR A 147 7.30 -0.78 10.54
C THR A 147 8.58 -0.39 11.25
N LEU A 148 9.10 0.81 10.98
CA LEU A 148 10.33 1.32 11.61
C LEU A 148 10.13 1.61 13.10
N ALA A 149 8.96 2.13 13.50
CA ALA A 149 8.63 2.33 14.90
C ALA A 149 8.52 0.99 15.66
N SER A 150 7.89 -0.01 15.06
CA SER A 150 7.77 -1.36 15.61
C SER A 150 9.15 -2.03 15.76
N LEU A 151 10.02 -1.88 14.75
CA LEU A 151 11.42 -2.33 14.82
C LEU A 151 12.16 -1.67 15.99
N ALA A 152 12.11 -0.33 16.07
CA ALA A 152 12.79 0.43 17.12
C ALA A 152 12.30 0.03 18.53
N ASN A 153 11.02 -0.16 18.70
CA ASN A 153 10.41 -0.61 19.96
C ASN A 153 10.84 -2.03 20.31
N LEU A 154 10.82 -2.96 19.36
CA LEU A 154 11.21 -4.36 19.56
C LEU A 154 12.69 -4.48 19.95
N ARG A 155 13.55 -3.62 19.40
CA ARG A 155 14.98 -3.55 19.74
C ARG A 155 15.29 -2.74 21.02
N GLY A 156 14.26 -2.16 21.64
CA GLY A 156 14.44 -1.33 22.84
C GLY A 156 15.12 0.02 22.56
N TRP A 157 15.11 0.49 21.31
CA TRP A 157 15.71 1.78 20.92
C TRP A 157 14.78 2.97 21.21
N GLY A 158 13.46 2.72 21.28
CA GLY A 158 12.45 3.76 21.45
C GLY A 158 12.17 4.59 20.19
N SER A 159 13.22 4.95 19.43
CA SER A 159 13.15 5.58 18.10
C SER A 159 14.38 5.20 17.29
N LEU A 160 14.50 5.70 16.07
CA LEU A 160 15.72 5.54 15.24
C LEU A 160 16.77 6.65 15.49
N LYS A 161 16.64 7.43 16.55
CA LYS A 161 17.60 8.47 16.87
C LYS A 161 19.01 7.89 17.06
N GLY A 162 19.97 8.43 16.32
CA GLY A 162 21.35 7.93 16.28
C GLY A 162 21.49 6.56 15.58
N LYS A 163 20.53 6.19 14.74
CA LYS A 163 20.57 4.98 13.90
C LYS A 163 20.71 5.33 12.43
N PHE A 164 21.49 4.52 11.72
CA PHE A 164 21.69 4.60 10.28
C PHE A 164 20.85 3.53 9.58
N VAL A 165 19.96 3.97 8.69
CA VAL A 165 19.13 3.10 7.84
C VAL A 165 19.63 3.16 6.41
N LEU A 166 19.98 2.02 5.83
CA LEU A 166 20.31 1.86 4.42
C LEU A 166 19.12 1.22 3.70
N THR A 167 18.69 1.82 2.60
CA THR A 167 17.62 1.27 1.75
C THR A 167 17.81 1.68 0.30
N ALA A 168 16.99 1.12 -0.61
CA ALA A 168 17.01 1.45 -2.02
C ALA A 168 15.61 1.62 -2.59
N GLY A 169 15.51 2.41 -3.68
CA GLY A 169 14.30 2.69 -4.41
C GLY A 169 13.56 3.94 -3.94
N LEU A 170 13.34 4.88 -4.85
CA LEU A 170 12.58 6.12 -4.66
C LEU A 170 11.36 6.24 -5.59
N GLY A 171 10.93 5.11 -6.17
CA GLY A 171 9.71 5.03 -6.97
C GLY A 171 8.43 5.33 -6.17
N GLY A 172 7.25 5.00 -6.73
CA GLY A 172 5.95 5.31 -6.11
C GLY A 172 5.79 4.82 -4.67
N MET A 173 6.30 3.62 -4.38
CA MET A 173 6.25 3.01 -3.04
C MET A 173 7.52 3.36 -2.23
N GLY A 174 8.70 3.13 -2.79
CA GLY A 174 9.98 3.38 -2.13
C GLY A 174 10.22 4.84 -1.76
N GLY A 175 9.62 5.77 -2.50
CA GLY A 175 9.72 7.20 -2.23
C GLY A 175 9.18 7.66 -0.87
N ALA A 176 8.48 6.80 -0.15
CA ALA A 176 8.02 7.08 1.22
C ALA A 176 9.09 6.80 2.29
N GLN A 177 10.09 5.99 1.98
CA GLN A 177 11.08 5.54 2.97
C GLN A 177 11.87 6.68 3.62
N PRO A 178 12.38 7.68 2.87
CA PRO A 178 13.19 8.74 3.45
C PRO A 178 12.44 9.49 4.56
N LEU A 179 11.21 9.94 4.26
CA LEU A 179 10.40 10.66 5.23
C LEU A 179 9.99 9.77 6.42
N ALA A 180 9.68 8.48 6.20
CA ALA A 180 9.39 7.55 7.29
C ALA A 180 10.60 7.36 8.24
N ILE A 181 11.82 7.36 7.71
CA ILE A 181 13.06 7.28 8.50
C ILE A 181 13.21 8.53 9.36
N THR A 182 13.08 9.71 8.77
CA THR A 182 13.25 10.99 9.50
C THR A 182 12.12 11.24 10.50
N MET A 183 10.89 10.87 10.20
CA MET A 183 9.76 10.91 11.15
C MET A 183 9.97 9.97 12.35
N ASN A 184 10.77 8.91 12.20
CA ASN A 184 11.25 8.05 13.29
C ASN A 184 12.58 8.52 13.90
N GLU A 185 13.04 9.74 13.59
CA GLU A 185 14.26 10.38 14.10
C GLU A 185 15.57 9.73 13.59
N GLY A 186 15.52 8.92 12.52
CA GLY A 186 16.67 8.23 11.95
C GLY A 186 17.46 9.04 10.93
N ALA A 187 18.67 8.57 10.63
CA ALA A 187 19.48 9.02 9.49
C ALA A 187 19.45 7.95 8.39
N GLY A 188 19.08 8.31 7.17
CA GLY A 188 18.88 7.38 6.05
C GLY A 188 19.75 7.67 4.84
N LEU A 189 20.37 6.62 4.27
CA LEU A 189 20.97 6.63 2.94
C LEU A 189 20.08 5.81 2.01
N ILE A 190 19.55 6.45 0.97
CA ILE A 190 18.61 5.83 0.04
C ILE A 190 19.24 5.79 -1.35
N VAL A 191 19.48 4.59 -1.85
CA VAL A 191 20.10 4.38 -3.17
C VAL A 191 19.02 4.41 -4.25
N GLU A 192 19.22 5.24 -5.28
CA GLU A 192 18.30 5.34 -6.43
C GLU A 192 19.08 5.42 -7.74
N VAL A 193 18.68 4.63 -8.73
CA VAL A 193 19.35 4.62 -10.05
C VAL A 193 18.92 5.79 -10.94
N ASP A 194 17.72 6.31 -10.70
CA ASP A 194 17.10 7.37 -11.50
C ASP A 194 17.18 8.72 -10.78
N PRO A 195 18.05 9.66 -11.26
CA PRO A 195 18.18 10.97 -10.66
C PRO A 195 16.89 11.81 -10.74
N GLU A 196 16.02 11.57 -11.73
CA GLU A 196 14.74 12.28 -11.83
C GLU A 196 13.81 11.88 -10.70
N GLN A 197 13.75 10.59 -10.36
CA GLN A 197 12.96 10.10 -9.21
C GLN A 197 13.48 10.66 -7.89
N ALA A 198 14.79 10.66 -7.67
CA ALA A 198 15.40 11.23 -6.46
C ALA A 198 15.08 12.72 -6.31
N ASN A 199 15.27 13.50 -7.38
CA ASN A 199 14.96 14.93 -7.39
C ASN A 199 13.46 15.21 -7.20
N LEU A 200 12.59 14.40 -7.78
CA LEU A 200 11.15 14.51 -7.56
C LEU A 200 10.81 14.35 -6.07
N ARG A 201 11.40 13.36 -5.37
CA ARG A 201 11.17 13.15 -3.93
C ARG A 201 11.67 14.31 -3.09
N LYS A 202 12.79 14.92 -3.45
CA LYS A 202 13.28 16.15 -2.80
C LYS A 202 12.32 17.33 -3.02
N GLN A 203 11.85 17.53 -4.25
CA GLN A 203 10.92 18.63 -4.59
C GLN A 203 9.58 18.54 -3.84
N VAL A 204 9.06 17.32 -3.63
CA VAL A 204 7.79 17.12 -2.91
C VAL A 204 7.97 16.96 -1.40
N GLY A 205 9.18 17.15 -0.87
CA GLY A 205 9.46 17.15 0.57
C GLY A 205 9.49 15.77 1.24
N TYR A 206 9.71 14.70 0.48
CA TYR A 206 9.87 13.34 1.02
C TYR A 206 11.33 12.96 1.26
N LEU A 207 12.28 13.61 0.61
CA LEU A 207 13.72 13.40 0.72
C LEU A 207 14.39 14.74 0.99
N ASP A 208 15.34 14.78 1.94
CA ASP A 208 16.00 16.05 2.32
C ASP A 208 17.08 16.46 1.32
N GLU A 209 18.00 15.54 0.98
CA GLU A 209 19.14 15.82 0.11
C GLU A 209 19.31 14.77 -0.99
N VAL A 210 19.93 15.17 -2.11
CA VAL A 210 20.34 14.29 -3.22
C VAL A 210 21.79 14.60 -3.56
N VAL A 211 22.61 13.57 -3.67
CA VAL A 211 24.02 13.64 -4.05
C VAL A 211 24.36 12.56 -5.07
N ASP A 212 25.34 12.82 -5.93
CA ASP A 212 25.87 11.86 -6.89
C ASP A 212 27.04 11.04 -6.34
N ASP A 213 27.72 11.58 -5.32
CA ASP A 213 28.90 10.97 -4.71
C ASP A 213 28.55 10.20 -3.44
N LEU A 214 28.96 8.91 -3.40
CA LEU A 214 28.69 8.03 -2.26
C LEU A 214 29.42 8.50 -0.98
N GLU A 215 30.65 8.97 -1.08
CA GLU A 215 31.45 9.39 0.09
C GLU A 215 30.84 10.65 0.71
N GLU A 216 30.37 11.59 -0.13
CA GLU A 216 29.64 12.78 0.32
C GLU A 216 28.37 12.40 1.07
N GLY A 217 27.50 11.56 0.43
CA GLY A 217 26.25 11.11 1.04
C GLY A 217 26.45 10.34 2.34
N LEU A 218 27.46 9.48 2.36
CA LEU A 218 27.81 8.72 3.55
C LEU A 218 28.31 9.62 4.70
N SER A 219 29.15 10.61 4.40
CA SER A 219 29.62 11.58 5.39
C SER A 219 28.44 12.31 6.04
N MET A 220 27.49 12.81 5.23
CA MET A 220 26.30 13.51 5.72
C MET A 220 25.46 12.63 6.65
N VAL A 221 25.20 11.39 6.25
CA VAL A 221 24.39 10.44 7.05
C VAL A 221 25.09 10.05 8.35
N LEU A 222 26.40 9.80 8.32
CA LEU A 222 27.16 9.44 9.52
C LEU A 222 27.25 10.61 10.50
N ASP A 223 27.42 11.84 10.01
CA ASP A 223 27.38 13.04 10.84
C ASP A 223 26.01 13.23 11.49
N ALA A 224 24.93 13.06 10.72
CA ALA A 224 23.58 13.11 11.23
C ALA A 224 23.30 12.03 12.29
N LYS A 225 23.72 10.78 12.03
CA LYS A 225 23.66 9.68 13.00
C LYS A 225 24.39 10.05 14.31
N ASN A 226 25.62 10.52 14.23
CA ASN A 226 26.47 10.82 15.40
C ASN A 226 25.87 11.97 16.24
N ASN A 227 25.26 12.94 15.58
CA ASN A 227 24.60 14.09 16.22
C ASN A 227 23.16 13.77 16.68
N GLY A 228 22.61 12.61 16.30
CA GLY A 228 21.22 12.23 16.57
C GLY A 228 20.21 13.16 15.87
N THR A 229 20.58 13.71 14.71
CA THR A 229 19.74 14.58 13.89
C THR A 229 19.09 13.77 12.78
N PRO A 230 17.76 13.84 12.58
CA PRO A 230 17.11 13.20 11.45
C PRO A 230 17.62 13.78 10.12
N LEU A 231 17.93 12.91 9.16
CA LEU A 231 18.35 13.32 7.82
C LEU A 231 18.13 12.16 6.83
N SER A 232 17.65 12.46 5.64
CA SER A 232 17.55 11.51 4.53
C SER A 232 18.35 12.00 3.32
N VAL A 233 19.26 11.15 2.84
CA VAL A 233 20.13 11.46 1.70
C VAL A 233 19.92 10.41 0.60
N GLY A 234 19.52 10.87 -0.57
CA GLY A 234 19.47 10.07 -1.79
C GLY A 234 20.84 10.05 -2.47
N VAL A 235 21.36 8.84 -2.76
CA VAL A 235 22.60 8.66 -3.53
C VAL A 235 22.25 8.03 -4.86
N ILE A 236 22.76 8.64 -5.95
CA ILE A 236 22.52 8.13 -7.29
C ILE A 236 23.45 6.96 -7.58
N GLY A 237 22.85 5.78 -7.86
CA GLY A 237 23.59 4.56 -8.14
C GLY A 237 22.75 3.29 -8.05
N ASN A 238 23.39 2.15 -8.27
CA ASN A 238 22.74 0.85 -8.17
C ASN A 238 23.02 0.20 -6.80
N ALA A 239 21.98 -0.28 -6.13
CA ALA A 239 22.11 -0.89 -4.80
C ALA A 239 23.02 -2.14 -4.83
N ALA A 240 23.02 -2.90 -5.94
CA ALA A 240 23.89 -4.07 -6.09
C ALA A 240 25.39 -3.70 -6.22
N ASP A 241 25.72 -2.43 -6.46
CA ASP A 241 27.09 -1.92 -6.50
C ASP A 241 27.43 -1.19 -5.18
N ILE A 242 26.52 -0.35 -4.69
CA ILE A 242 26.74 0.48 -3.49
C ILE A 242 26.78 -0.37 -2.21
N TYR A 243 25.90 -1.36 -2.05
CA TYR A 243 25.88 -2.18 -0.83
C TYR A 243 27.18 -2.97 -0.65
N PRO A 244 27.74 -3.65 -1.68
CA PRO A 244 29.06 -4.25 -1.58
C PRO A 244 30.18 -3.23 -1.27
N ALA A 245 30.17 -2.04 -1.88
CA ALA A 245 31.18 -1.02 -1.61
C ALA A 245 31.18 -0.55 -0.14
N LEU A 246 30.01 -0.41 0.48
CA LEU A 246 29.88 -0.11 1.91
C LEU A 246 30.42 -1.27 2.79
N LEU A 247 30.17 -2.53 2.40
CA LEU A 247 30.71 -3.70 3.09
C LEU A 247 32.23 -3.75 3.00
N GLU A 248 32.82 -3.48 1.84
CA GLU A 248 34.28 -3.40 1.62
C GLU A 248 34.92 -2.30 2.45
N SER A 249 34.25 -1.14 2.55
CA SER A 249 34.69 0.00 3.38
C SER A 249 34.40 -0.21 4.89
N ASN A 250 33.89 -1.39 5.28
CA ASN A 250 33.51 -1.72 6.66
C ASN A 250 32.49 -0.75 7.29
N VAL A 251 31.63 -0.15 6.47
CA VAL A 251 30.50 0.68 6.92
C VAL A 251 29.28 -0.21 7.13
N ILE A 252 28.83 -0.35 8.37
CA ILE A 252 27.73 -1.24 8.73
C ILE A 252 26.54 -0.40 9.22
N PRO A 253 25.44 -0.35 8.44
CA PRO A 253 24.20 0.29 8.88
C PRO A 253 23.56 -0.43 10.06
N ASP A 254 22.78 0.29 10.89
CA ASP A 254 21.99 -0.34 11.94
C ASP A 254 20.81 -1.13 11.34
N VAL A 255 20.22 -0.62 10.26
CA VAL A 255 19.07 -1.23 9.57
C VAL A 255 19.32 -1.26 8.07
N VAL A 256 18.98 -2.37 7.40
CA VAL A 256 19.06 -2.53 5.94
C VAL A 256 17.75 -3.09 5.41
N THR A 257 17.20 -2.46 4.39
CA THR A 257 16.00 -2.94 3.68
C THR A 257 16.03 -2.55 2.20
N ASP A 258 14.94 -2.83 1.46
CA ASP A 258 14.84 -2.54 0.03
C ASP A 258 13.39 -2.35 -0.41
N GLN A 259 13.16 -1.36 -1.28
CA GLN A 259 11.90 -1.16 -2.01
C GLN A 259 12.12 -0.86 -3.50
N THR A 260 13.14 -1.42 -4.10
CA THR A 260 13.33 -1.39 -5.56
C THR A 260 12.20 -2.14 -6.29
N PRO A 261 11.97 -1.93 -7.60
CA PRO A 261 10.88 -2.58 -8.35
C PRO A 261 11.18 -4.05 -8.71
N ALA A 262 11.71 -4.84 -7.78
CA ALA A 262 12.16 -6.22 -8.00
C ALA A 262 11.04 -7.20 -8.37
N HIS A 263 9.76 -6.82 -8.16
CA HIS A 263 8.61 -7.61 -8.57
C HIS A 263 8.45 -7.69 -10.10
N ASP A 264 9.02 -6.74 -10.85
CA ASP A 264 8.98 -6.72 -12.32
C ASP A 264 10.40 -6.70 -12.88
N PHE A 265 10.78 -7.79 -13.58
CA PHE A 265 12.11 -7.97 -14.17
C PHE A 265 12.51 -6.87 -15.16
N LEU A 266 11.53 -6.22 -15.80
CA LEU A 266 11.77 -5.16 -16.77
C LEU A 266 11.89 -3.78 -16.15
N MET A 267 11.61 -3.64 -14.85
CA MET A 267 11.68 -2.38 -14.14
C MET A 267 12.93 -2.26 -13.24
N TYR A 268 13.54 -3.38 -12.85
CA TYR A 268 14.76 -3.37 -12.05
C TYR A 268 15.98 -3.14 -12.94
N VAL A 269 16.65 -2.01 -12.77
CA VAL A 269 17.80 -1.61 -13.61
C VAL A 269 19.01 -2.50 -13.34
N PRO A 270 19.60 -3.18 -14.36
CA PRO A 270 20.81 -3.98 -14.19
C PRO A 270 22.02 -3.15 -13.76
N SER A 271 22.87 -3.72 -12.89
CA SER A 271 24.17 -3.15 -12.52
C SER A 271 25.04 -2.82 -13.74
N GLY A 272 25.77 -1.70 -13.67
CA GLY A 272 26.65 -1.24 -14.73
C GLY A 272 25.95 -0.56 -15.91
N LEU A 273 24.62 -0.37 -15.89
CA LEU A 273 23.88 0.37 -16.91
C LEU A 273 23.33 1.68 -16.36
N SER A 274 23.41 2.75 -17.18
CA SER A 274 22.59 3.95 -16.94
C SER A 274 21.12 3.66 -17.23
N VAL A 275 20.22 4.55 -16.78
CA VAL A 275 18.77 4.41 -17.07
C VAL A 275 18.52 4.36 -18.57
N GLU A 276 19.17 5.25 -19.36
CA GLU A 276 18.99 5.31 -20.81
C GLU A 276 19.54 4.04 -21.50
N ALA A 277 20.68 3.52 -21.04
CA ALA A 277 21.24 2.27 -21.56
C ALA A 277 20.36 1.06 -21.23
N ALA A 278 19.78 1.05 -20.03
CA ALA A 278 18.83 0.05 -19.58
C ALA A 278 17.54 0.09 -20.41
N ASP A 279 16.99 1.27 -20.69
CA ASP A 279 15.81 1.46 -21.54
C ASP A 279 16.05 0.94 -22.96
N HIS A 280 17.20 1.32 -23.53
CA HIS A 280 17.58 0.82 -24.86
C HIS A 280 17.72 -0.71 -24.92
N LEU A 281 18.35 -1.31 -23.90
CA LEU A 281 18.49 -2.78 -23.83
C LEU A 281 17.13 -3.45 -23.66
N ARG A 282 16.25 -2.88 -22.83
CA ARG A 282 14.88 -3.40 -22.58
C ARG A 282 14.05 -3.47 -23.86
N GLU A 283 14.16 -2.44 -24.71
CA GLU A 283 13.48 -2.41 -26.00
C GLU A 283 14.09 -3.38 -27.02
N LYS A 284 15.43 -3.44 -27.08
CA LYS A 284 16.17 -4.21 -28.08
C LYS A 284 16.22 -5.71 -27.77
N ASP A 285 16.47 -6.08 -26.52
CA ASP A 285 16.57 -7.46 -26.05
C ASP A 285 16.03 -7.61 -24.63
N PRO A 286 14.70 -7.70 -24.47
CA PRO A 286 14.07 -7.84 -23.16
C PRO A 286 14.48 -9.13 -22.43
N LYS A 287 14.93 -10.18 -23.12
CA LYS A 287 15.38 -11.42 -22.49
C LYS A 287 16.74 -11.24 -21.80
N GLU A 288 17.67 -10.59 -22.48
CA GLU A 288 18.98 -10.27 -21.91
C GLU A 288 18.84 -9.27 -20.77
N TYR A 289 17.95 -8.26 -20.92
CA TYR A 289 17.62 -7.35 -19.84
C TYR A 289 17.16 -8.11 -18.58
N GLN A 290 16.16 -9.00 -18.71
CA GLN A 290 15.66 -9.80 -17.60
C GLN A 290 16.74 -10.66 -16.95
N ARG A 291 17.62 -11.28 -17.74
CA ARG A 291 18.75 -12.07 -17.23
C ARG A 291 19.68 -11.24 -16.35
N LEU A 292 20.08 -10.07 -16.84
CA LEU A 292 20.95 -9.13 -16.11
C LEU A 292 20.26 -8.57 -14.86
N SER A 293 18.97 -8.24 -14.93
CA SER A 293 18.19 -7.79 -13.78
C SER A 293 18.16 -8.83 -12.66
N VAL A 294 17.89 -10.08 -13.00
CA VAL A 294 17.85 -11.18 -12.01
C VAL A 294 19.21 -11.41 -11.37
N GLU A 295 20.30 -11.36 -12.15
CA GLU A 295 21.66 -11.46 -11.63
C GLU A 295 21.98 -10.31 -10.68
N THR A 296 21.59 -9.08 -11.04
CA THR A 296 21.76 -7.88 -10.20
C THR A 296 20.97 -7.99 -8.90
N MET A 297 19.69 -8.38 -8.95
CA MET A 297 18.88 -8.64 -7.76
C MET A 297 19.52 -9.68 -6.84
N THR A 298 20.09 -10.74 -7.42
CA THR A 298 20.77 -11.80 -6.65
C THR A 298 21.99 -11.24 -5.90
N ASN A 299 22.77 -10.36 -6.53
CA ASN A 299 23.92 -9.71 -5.90
C ASN A 299 23.47 -8.73 -4.80
N HIS A 300 22.38 -8.01 -5.02
CA HIS A 300 21.78 -7.14 -4.01
C HIS A 300 21.39 -7.95 -2.75
N VAL A 301 20.67 -9.06 -2.92
CA VAL A 301 20.30 -9.95 -1.79
C VAL A 301 21.52 -10.53 -1.09
N ARG A 302 22.58 -10.91 -1.82
CA ARG A 302 23.85 -11.36 -1.20
C ARG A 302 24.46 -10.29 -0.29
N ALA A 303 24.45 -9.04 -0.73
CA ALA A 303 24.94 -7.93 0.10
C ALA A 303 24.07 -7.70 1.34
N MET A 304 22.73 -7.81 1.21
CA MET A 304 21.84 -7.73 2.36
C MET A 304 22.12 -8.85 3.39
N LEU A 305 22.31 -10.09 2.95
CA LEU A 305 22.72 -11.21 3.81
C LEU A 305 24.07 -10.95 4.51
N ALA A 306 25.04 -10.40 3.79
CA ALA A 306 26.34 -10.05 4.38
C ALA A 306 26.22 -8.95 5.45
N PHE A 307 25.32 -7.98 5.29
CA PHE A 307 25.02 -7.01 6.33
C PHE A 307 24.39 -7.67 7.56
N GLN A 308 23.47 -8.63 7.39
CA GLN A 308 22.89 -9.39 8.50
C GLN A 308 23.96 -10.14 9.28
N GLU A 309 24.89 -10.83 8.59
CA GLU A 309 26.02 -11.52 9.21
C GLU A 309 26.94 -10.57 10.02
N ARG A 310 26.99 -9.29 9.62
CA ARG A 310 27.74 -8.24 10.33
C ARG A 310 26.94 -7.52 11.42
N GLY A 311 25.71 -7.95 11.69
CA GLY A 311 24.88 -7.49 12.81
C GLY A 311 23.87 -6.39 12.50
N SER A 312 23.65 -6.05 11.24
CA SER A 312 22.54 -5.16 10.85
C SER A 312 21.19 -5.86 11.04
N GLU A 313 20.16 -5.08 11.39
CA GLU A 313 18.77 -5.51 11.24
C GLU A 313 18.40 -5.50 9.77
N VAL A 314 18.19 -6.67 9.19
CA VAL A 314 17.87 -6.81 7.76
C VAL A 314 16.47 -7.39 7.59
N PHE A 315 15.67 -6.76 6.74
CA PHE A 315 14.34 -7.27 6.38
C PHE A 315 13.94 -6.91 4.95
N ASP A 316 13.12 -7.78 4.35
CA ASP A 316 12.47 -7.52 3.07
C ASP A 316 11.18 -6.70 3.29
N TYR A 317 11.03 -5.60 2.58
CA TYR A 317 9.81 -4.79 2.65
C TYR A 317 8.70 -5.27 1.70
N GLY A 318 8.88 -6.41 1.03
CA GLY A 318 7.83 -7.08 0.27
C GLY A 318 7.75 -6.71 -1.21
N ASN A 319 8.88 -6.58 -1.87
CA ASN A 319 8.98 -6.39 -3.32
C ASN A 319 9.33 -7.67 -4.09
N ASN A 320 9.38 -8.82 -3.42
CA ASN A 320 9.68 -10.14 -3.98
C ASN A 320 11.15 -10.36 -4.40
N ILE A 321 12.09 -9.50 -3.99
CA ILE A 321 13.51 -9.61 -4.37
C ILE A 321 14.14 -10.93 -3.89
N ARG A 322 13.79 -11.41 -2.68
CA ARG A 322 14.28 -12.70 -2.16
C ARG A 322 13.86 -13.88 -3.04
N GLN A 323 12.62 -13.90 -3.51
CA GLN A 323 12.14 -14.96 -4.41
C GLN A 323 12.90 -14.94 -5.74
N ARG A 324 13.18 -13.76 -6.30
CA ARG A 324 13.96 -13.63 -7.55
C ARG A 324 15.37 -14.17 -7.38
N ALA A 325 16.03 -13.86 -6.27
CA ALA A 325 17.34 -14.38 -5.95
C ALA A 325 17.32 -15.90 -5.70
N PHE A 326 16.29 -16.41 -5.01
CA PHE A 326 16.10 -17.84 -4.75
C PHE A 326 15.92 -18.62 -6.06
N ASP A 327 15.05 -18.17 -6.93
CA ASP A 327 14.80 -18.78 -8.24
C ASP A 327 16.08 -18.78 -9.12
N ASN A 328 16.99 -17.82 -8.89
CA ASN A 328 18.31 -17.75 -9.54
C ASN A 328 19.42 -18.51 -8.78
N GLY A 329 19.05 -19.40 -7.86
CA GLY A 329 19.95 -20.33 -7.18
C GLY A 329 20.58 -19.85 -5.88
N LEU A 330 20.18 -18.69 -5.33
CA LEU A 330 20.60 -18.25 -4.00
C LEU A 330 19.72 -18.90 -2.92
N THR A 331 20.10 -20.12 -2.51
CA THR A 331 19.26 -20.98 -1.64
C THR A 331 18.98 -20.40 -0.25
N ASN A 332 19.81 -19.50 0.24
CA ASN A 332 19.66 -18.80 1.52
C ASN A 332 19.03 -17.40 1.41
N ALA A 333 18.40 -17.08 0.28
CA ALA A 333 17.79 -15.75 0.07
C ALA A 333 16.72 -15.37 1.13
N PHE A 334 16.12 -16.36 1.79
CA PHE A 334 15.11 -16.17 2.83
C PHE A 334 15.66 -16.24 4.26
N ASP A 335 16.98 -16.21 4.46
CA ASP A 335 17.56 -16.26 5.82
C ASP A 335 17.33 -14.95 6.61
N PHE A 336 17.01 -13.83 5.95
CA PHE A 336 16.43 -12.67 6.62
C PHE A 336 14.91 -12.61 6.39
N PRO A 337 14.13 -12.15 7.40
CA PRO A 337 12.67 -12.19 7.35
C PRO A 337 12.08 -11.06 6.50
N GLY A 338 10.81 -11.20 6.13
CA GLY A 338 9.97 -10.08 5.71
C GLY A 338 9.57 -9.20 6.89
N PHE A 339 9.17 -7.96 6.61
CA PHE A 339 8.79 -6.98 7.64
C PHE A 339 7.56 -7.40 8.45
N VAL A 340 6.63 -8.15 7.84
CA VAL A 340 5.40 -8.56 8.53
C VAL A 340 5.66 -9.57 9.63
N PRO A 341 6.30 -10.73 9.38
CA PRO A 341 6.62 -11.66 10.45
C PRO A 341 7.55 -11.07 11.50
N ALA A 342 8.45 -10.16 11.10
CA ALA A 342 9.41 -9.56 12.02
C ALA A 342 8.79 -8.50 12.96
N TYR A 343 7.90 -7.62 12.44
CA TYR A 343 7.49 -6.43 13.19
C TYR A 343 5.98 -6.19 13.25
N ILE A 344 5.21 -6.64 12.26
CA ILE A 344 3.79 -6.27 12.08
C ILE A 344 2.82 -7.35 12.58
N ARG A 345 3.22 -8.61 12.61
CA ARG A 345 2.36 -9.73 12.99
C ARG A 345 1.61 -9.53 14.32
N PRO A 346 2.21 -9.00 15.39
CA PRO A 346 1.48 -8.73 16.63
C PRO A 346 0.31 -7.75 16.43
N LEU A 347 0.49 -6.70 15.63
CA LEU A 347 -0.55 -5.72 15.33
C LEU A 347 -1.70 -6.38 14.55
N PHE A 348 -1.39 -7.23 13.59
CA PHE A 348 -2.39 -8.00 12.84
C PHE A 348 -3.20 -8.95 13.72
N CYS A 349 -2.61 -9.52 14.77
CA CYS A 349 -3.32 -10.32 15.75
C CYS A 349 -4.40 -9.54 16.51
N GLU A 350 -4.24 -8.22 16.64
CA GLU A 350 -5.21 -7.31 17.27
C GLU A 350 -6.17 -6.68 16.25
N GLY A 351 -6.12 -7.11 14.99
CA GLY A 351 -6.85 -6.48 13.91
C GLY A 351 -6.43 -5.04 13.65
N LYS A 352 -5.24 -4.64 14.16
CA LYS A 352 -4.67 -3.31 13.94
C LYS A 352 -3.99 -3.28 12.58
N GLY A 353 -4.36 -2.30 11.78
CA GLY A 353 -3.84 -2.14 10.43
C GLY A 353 -4.33 -0.84 9.78
N PRO A 354 -4.00 -0.65 8.50
CA PRO A 354 -4.23 0.61 7.80
C PRO A 354 -5.72 0.94 7.70
N PHE A 355 -6.05 2.13 8.16
CA PHE A 355 -7.38 2.74 8.10
C PHE A 355 -7.23 4.10 7.42
N ARG A 356 -7.82 4.26 6.24
CA ARG A 356 -7.69 5.48 5.44
C ARG A 356 -9.03 6.13 5.16
N TRP A 357 -9.00 7.46 5.01
CA TRP A 357 -10.20 8.20 4.66
C TRP A 357 -9.89 9.38 3.73
N VAL A 358 -10.91 9.77 2.96
CA VAL A 358 -10.83 10.82 1.94
C VAL A 358 -12.01 11.77 2.13
N ALA A 359 -11.75 13.08 2.10
CA ALA A 359 -12.78 14.12 2.17
C ALA A 359 -13.28 14.48 0.77
N LEU A 360 -14.52 14.11 0.44
CA LEU A 360 -15.13 14.40 -0.86
C LEU A 360 -15.40 15.88 -1.09
N SER A 361 -15.33 16.71 -0.03
CA SER A 361 -15.38 18.16 -0.14
C SER A 361 -14.21 18.77 -0.92
N GLY A 362 -13.07 18.07 -0.96
CA GLY A 362 -11.82 18.60 -1.49
C GLY A 362 -11.16 19.63 -0.56
N LYS A 363 -11.65 19.79 0.67
CA LYS A 363 -11.12 20.73 1.66
C LYS A 363 -10.21 20.03 2.66
N LYS A 364 -8.98 20.49 2.79
CA LYS A 364 -8.00 19.97 3.76
C LYS A 364 -8.48 20.16 5.22
N GLU A 365 -9.27 21.19 5.46
CA GLU A 365 -9.86 21.50 6.77
C GLU A 365 -10.74 20.37 7.28
N ASP A 366 -11.45 19.66 6.41
CA ASP A 366 -12.26 18.49 6.80
C ASP A 366 -11.38 17.31 7.24
N ILE A 367 -10.20 17.14 6.64
CA ILE A 367 -9.21 16.16 7.14
C ILE A 367 -8.68 16.60 8.51
N TYR A 368 -8.32 17.85 8.70
CA TYR A 368 -7.82 18.31 10.00
C TYR A 368 -8.85 18.18 11.13
N LYS A 369 -10.14 18.37 10.84
CA LYS A 369 -11.23 18.10 11.79
C LYS A 369 -11.34 16.60 12.12
N THR A 370 -11.22 15.74 11.11
CA THR A 370 -11.24 14.29 11.32
C THR A 370 -10.00 13.79 12.04
N ASP A 371 -8.80 14.34 11.77
CA ASP A 371 -7.56 14.07 12.53
C ASP A 371 -7.78 14.41 14.04
N SER A 372 -8.34 15.59 14.34
CA SER A 372 -8.66 15.98 15.70
C SER A 372 -9.67 15.03 16.36
N ALA A 373 -10.69 14.61 15.62
CA ALA A 373 -11.69 13.66 16.13
C ALA A 373 -11.07 12.27 16.45
N ILE A 374 -10.08 11.81 15.68
CA ILE A 374 -9.34 10.58 15.99
C ILE A 374 -8.50 10.76 17.26
N ALA A 375 -7.78 11.87 17.41
CA ALA A 375 -7.00 12.15 18.62
C ALA A 375 -7.89 12.21 19.87
N GLU A 376 -9.08 12.82 19.77
CA GLU A 376 -10.08 12.85 20.86
C GLU A 376 -10.64 11.47 21.21
N LEU A 377 -10.82 10.58 20.22
CA LEU A 377 -11.32 9.22 20.46
C LEU A 377 -10.28 8.31 21.13
N PHE A 378 -8.99 8.57 20.90
CA PHE A 378 -7.89 7.71 21.35
C PHE A 378 -6.79 8.51 22.08
N PRO A 379 -7.13 9.26 23.16
CA PRO A 379 -6.19 10.17 23.83
C PRO A 379 -5.03 9.43 24.53
N GLY A 380 -5.14 8.13 24.72
CA GLY A 380 -4.08 7.30 25.31
C GLY A 380 -3.09 6.73 24.31
N ASP A 381 -3.31 6.88 22.99
CA ASP A 381 -2.39 6.40 21.95
C ASP A 381 -1.47 7.55 21.50
N ALA A 382 -0.40 7.78 22.27
CA ALA A 382 0.57 8.84 21.98
C ALA A 382 1.26 8.66 20.62
N HIS A 383 1.46 7.41 20.19
CA HIS A 383 2.06 7.11 18.89
C HIS A 383 1.15 7.53 17.72
N LEU A 384 -0.14 7.23 17.82
CA LEU A 384 -1.15 7.66 16.85
C LEU A 384 -1.27 9.20 16.78
N ILE A 385 -1.30 9.87 17.95
CA ILE A 385 -1.40 11.33 18.03
C ILE A 385 -0.18 11.97 17.38
N ARG A 386 1.03 11.51 17.73
CA ARG A 386 2.28 11.97 17.11
C ARG A 386 2.27 11.82 15.58
N TRP A 387 1.80 10.67 15.07
CA TRP A 387 1.64 10.47 13.62
C TRP A 387 0.74 11.53 12.99
N LEU A 388 -0.45 11.77 13.57
CA LEU A 388 -1.42 12.73 13.02
C LEU A 388 -0.88 14.17 13.02
N GLU A 389 -0.14 14.56 14.08
CA GLU A 389 0.53 15.86 14.17
C GLU A 389 1.59 16.02 13.07
N MET A 390 2.51 15.06 12.95
CA MET A 390 3.54 15.08 11.90
C MET A 390 2.94 15.04 10.50
N ALA A 391 1.92 14.21 10.28
CA ALA A 391 1.26 14.10 8.98
C ALA A 391 0.55 15.40 8.57
N LYS A 392 0.02 16.17 9.52
CA LYS A 392 -0.57 17.48 9.25
C LYS A 392 0.46 18.49 8.75
N GLU A 393 1.68 18.42 9.26
CA GLU A 393 2.76 19.37 8.96
C GLU A 393 3.60 18.95 7.74
N GLN A 394 3.87 17.67 7.58
CA GLN A 394 4.90 17.15 6.67
C GLN A 394 4.33 16.37 5.48
N VAL A 395 3.06 15.96 5.50
CA VAL A 395 2.48 15.14 4.43
C VAL A 395 1.57 15.97 3.55
N PRO A 396 1.99 16.34 2.33
CA PRO A 396 1.16 17.06 1.39
C PRO A 396 0.03 16.16 0.87
N PHE A 397 -1.11 16.76 0.60
CA PHE A 397 -2.21 16.07 -0.05
C PHE A 397 -1.98 15.98 -1.56
N GLN A 398 -2.38 14.86 -2.14
CA GLN A 398 -2.38 14.60 -3.57
C GLN A 398 -3.83 14.32 -4.00
N GLY A 399 -4.37 15.13 -4.91
CA GLY A 399 -5.78 15.05 -5.34
C GLY A 399 -6.77 15.45 -4.24
N LEU A 400 -7.77 14.61 -3.97
CA LEU A 400 -8.71 14.81 -2.85
C LEU A 400 -7.96 14.63 -1.52
N PRO A 401 -8.14 15.56 -0.56
CA PRO A 401 -7.49 15.46 0.74
C PRO A 401 -7.83 14.15 1.45
N SER A 402 -6.81 13.52 2.00
CA SER A 402 -6.94 12.20 2.60
C SER A 402 -6.00 12.03 3.79
N ARG A 403 -6.27 11.01 4.60
CA ARG A 403 -5.41 10.61 5.72
C ARG A 403 -5.44 9.10 5.89
N ILE A 404 -4.43 8.59 6.55
CA ILE A 404 -4.31 7.21 6.98
C ILE A 404 -3.75 7.16 8.40
N CYS A 405 -4.19 6.20 9.19
CA CYS A 405 -3.57 5.80 10.45
C CYS A 405 -3.82 4.31 10.68
N TRP A 406 -3.19 3.72 11.69
CA TRP A 406 -3.47 2.35 12.05
C TRP A 406 -4.43 2.27 13.23
N LEU A 407 -5.54 1.57 13.03
CA LEU A 407 -6.57 1.34 14.05
C LEU A 407 -6.86 -0.17 14.18
N GLY A 408 -7.10 -0.59 15.42
CA GLY A 408 -7.40 -1.98 15.78
C GLY A 408 -8.88 -2.34 15.68
N TYR A 409 -9.17 -3.60 16.07
CA TYR A 409 -10.53 -4.10 16.15
C TYR A 409 -11.36 -3.28 17.16
N GLY A 410 -12.53 -2.83 16.72
CA GLY A 410 -13.43 -1.98 17.51
C GLY A 410 -13.11 -0.47 17.47
N GLU A 411 -11.87 -0.10 17.15
CA GLU A 411 -11.47 1.31 17.01
C GLU A 411 -11.97 1.91 15.70
N ARG A 412 -11.87 1.16 14.58
CA ARG A 412 -12.35 1.59 13.25
C ARG A 412 -13.82 1.93 13.26
N VAL A 413 -14.65 1.19 14.01
CA VAL A 413 -16.10 1.46 14.16
C VAL A 413 -16.32 2.80 14.85
N LYS A 414 -15.58 3.09 15.93
CA LYS A 414 -15.68 4.36 16.65
C LYS A 414 -15.33 5.53 15.72
N ALA A 415 -14.23 5.41 14.98
CA ALA A 415 -13.81 6.42 14.02
C ALA A 415 -14.86 6.65 12.91
N GLY A 416 -15.31 5.58 12.25
CA GLY A 416 -16.29 5.68 11.18
C GLY A 416 -17.64 6.26 11.64
N LEU A 417 -18.13 5.86 12.81
CA LEU A 417 -19.37 6.41 13.37
C LEU A 417 -19.21 7.89 13.77
N LYS A 418 -18.05 8.29 14.30
CA LYS A 418 -17.74 9.70 14.59
C LYS A 418 -17.75 10.55 13.32
N PHE A 419 -17.09 10.09 12.25
CA PHE A 419 -17.10 10.78 10.96
C PHE A 419 -18.53 10.91 10.40
N ASN A 420 -19.32 9.85 10.49
CA ASN A 420 -20.72 9.89 10.05
C ASN A 420 -21.55 10.90 10.84
N GLN A 421 -21.34 11.01 12.17
CA GLN A 421 -21.99 12.03 12.99
C GLN A 421 -21.56 13.44 12.62
N MET A 422 -20.28 13.68 12.32
CA MET A 422 -19.75 14.98 11.91
C MET A 422 -20.38 15.43 10.59
N VAL A 423 -20.54 14.51 9.62
CA VAL A 423 -21.26 14.78 8.37
C VAL A 423 -22.73 15.12 8.65
N ALA A 424 -23.42 14.31 9.46
CA ALA A 424 -24.83 14.51 9.80
C ALA A 424 -25.10 15.88 10.49
N ARG A 425 -24.12 16.41 11.22
CA ARG A 425 -24.21 17.71 11.92
C ARG A 425 -23.75 18.89 11.08
N GLY A 426 -23.28 18.65 9.85
CA GLY A 426 -22.71 19.71 9.00
C GLY A 426 -21.36 20.24 9.49
N GLU A 427 -20.65 19.50 10.35
CA GLU A 427 -19.30 19.84 10.79
C GLU A 427 -18.29 19.63 9.65
N LEU A 428 -18.58 18.69 8.75
CA LEU A 428 -17.85 18.42 7.49
C LEU A 428 -18.74 18.83 6.30
N GLU A 429 -18.12 19.38 5.26
CA GLU A 429 -18.87 19.94 4.12
C GLU A 429 -19.44 18.85 3.20
N ALA A 430 -18.79 17.71 3.10
CA ALA A 430 -19.22 16.56 2.28
C ALA A 430 -18.87 15.24 2.98
N PRO A 431 -19.41 14.10 2.49
CA PRO A 431 -19.11 12.78 3.04
C PRO A 431 -17.63 12.41 3.05
N ILE A 432 -17.34 11.46 3.93
CA ILE A 432 -16.02 10.84 4.07
C ILE A 432 -16.07 9.43 3.48
N VAL A 433 -15.17 9.15 2.54
CA VAL A 433 -14.90 7.80 2.04
C VAL A 433 -13.92 7.13 2.99
N ILE A 434 -14.24 5.94 3.46
CA ILE A 434 -13.41 5.16 4.38
C ILE A 434 -13.03 3.85 3.68
N GLY A 435 -11.73 3.58 3.64
CA GLY A 435 -11.19 2.33 3.12
C GLY A 435 -9.98 1.87 3.90
N ARG A 436 -9.27 0.92 3.34
CA ARG A 436 -8.01 0.43 3.90
C ARG A 436 -7.07 -0.03 2.80
N ASP A 437 -5.83 -0.32 3.17
CA ASP A 437 -4.92 -1.02 2.27
C ASP A 437 -5.38 -2.46 2.06
N HIS A 438 -5.14 -3.03 0.88
CA HIS A 438 -5.42 -4.43 0.57
C HIS A 438 -4.53 -5.41 1.36
N LEU A 439 -3.46 -4.91 1.96
CA LEU A 439 -2.49 -5.65 2.77
C LEU A 439 -2.88 -5.72 4.25
N ASP A 440 -4.13 -5.47 4.58
CA ASP A 440 -4.67 -5.54 5.94
C ASP A 440 -4.76 -6.98 6.45
N SER A 441 -4.85 -7.13 7.75
CA SER A 441 -4.66 -8.38 8.50
C SER A 441 -5.52 -9.57 8.06
N GLY A 442 -6.72 -9.35 7.53
CA GLY A 442 -7.66 -10.40 7.12
C GLY A 442 -7.90 -10.50 5.62
N SER A 443 -7.30 -9.63 4.83
CA SER A 443 -7.70 -9.40 3.43
C SER A 443 -6.73 -9.92 2.38
N VAL A 444 -5.65 -10.59 2.77
CA VAL A 444 -4.56 -10.96 1.86
C VAL A 444 -4.06 -12.38 2.11
N ALA A 445 -3.63 -13.04 1.04
CA ALA A 445 -2.77 -14.22 1.06
C ALA A 445 -1.55 -13.89 0.18
N SER A 446 -0.39 -13.77 0.80
CA SER A 446 0.87 -13.36 0.17
C SER A 446 2.04 -14.00 0.92
N PRO A 447 2.45 -15.23 0.53
CA PRO A 447 3.45 -16.02 1.26
C PRO A 447 4.81 -15.34 1.44
N ASN A 448 5.19 -14.47 0.50
CA ASN A 448 6.46 -13.77 0.55
C ASN A 448 6.36 -12.37 1.19
N ARG A 449 5.22 -12.04 1.83
CA ARG A 449 4.99 -10.71 2.41
C ARG A 449 4.06 -10.74 3.62
N GLU A 450 2.75 -10.49 3.46
CA GLU A 450 1.83 -10.30 4.59
C GLU A 450 1.52 -11.60 5.34
N THR A 451 1.54 -12.72 4.65
CA THR A 451 1.27 -14.03 5.25
C THR A 451 2.48 -14.94 5.32
N GLU A 452 3.67 -14.36 5.18
CA GLU A 452 4.95 -15.07 5.37
C GLU A 452 5.02 -15.66 6.78
N SER A 453 5.43 -16.92 6.86
CA SER A 453 5.65 -17.65 8.12
C SER A 453 4.43 -17.65 9.05
N MET A 454 3.24 -17.91 8.51
CA MET A 454 2.08 -18.15 9.35
C MET A 454 2.34 -19.35 10.27
N LYS A 455 1.95 -19.23 11.53
CA LYS A 455 2.29 -20.19 12.58
C LYS A 455 1.81 -21.63 12.28
N ASP A 456 0.74 -21.76 11.50
CA ASP A 456 0.14 -23.03 11.09
C ASP A 456 0.54 -23.47 9.67
N GLY A 457 1.37 -22.69 8.97
CA GLY A 457 1.77 -22.94 7.59
C GLY A 457 0.74 -22.55 6.53
N SER A 458 -0.29 -21.78 6.90
CA SER A 458 -1.37 -21.35 5.99
C SER A 458 -1.01 -20.15 5.11
N ASP A 459 0.26 -19.90 4.86
CA ASP A 459 0.79 -18.73 4.14
C ASP A 459 0.09 -18.49 2.79
N ALA A 460 -0.13 -19.56 2.03
CA ALA A 460 -0.68 -19.51 0.67
C ALA A 460 -2.21 -19.77 0.59
N VAL A 461 -2.92 -19.85 1.73
CA VAL A 461 -4.35 -20.16 1.74
C VAL A 461 -5.16 -18.94 1.34
N SER A 462 -5.70 -18.96 0.11
CA SER A 462 -6.46 -17.85 -0.47
C SER A 462 -7.92 -17.77 -0.04
N ASP A 463 -8.44 -18.77 0.68
CA ASP A 463 -9.81 -18.74 1.21
C ASP A 463 -10.06 -17.52 2.10
N TRP A 464 -9.05 -17.09 2.85
CA TRP A 464 -9.16 -15.96 3.77
C TRP A 464 -9.50 -14.63 3.09
N PRO A 465 -8.77 -14.14 2.09
CA PRO A 465 -9.15 -12.90 1.40
C PRO A 465 -10.46 -13.05 0.61
N ILE A 466 -10.81 -14.25 0.12
CA ILE A 466 -12.11 -14.50 -0.52
C ILE A 466 -13.22 -14.34 0.51
N LEU A 467 -13.11 -14.99 1.67
CA LEU A 467 -14.08 -14.86 2.77
C LEU A 467 -14.19 -13.41 3.26
N ASN A 468 -13.07 -12.67 3.31
CA ASN A 468 -13.07 -11.25 3.64
C ASN A 468 -13.92 -10.45 2.64
N ALA A 469 -13.72 -10.63 1.33
CA ALA A 469 -14.50 -9.96 0.30
C ALA A 469 -16.00 -10.29 0.39
N LEU A 470 -16.34 -11.57 0.53
CA LEU A 470 -17.73 -12.05 0.65
C LEU A 470 -18.40 -11.47 1.90
N LEU A 471 -17.69 -11.47 3.04
CA LEU A 471 -18.21 -10.93 4.29
C LEU A 471 -18.43 -9.41 4.23
N ASN A 472 -17.53 -8.67 3.60
CA ASN A 472 -17.69 -7.24 3.37
C ASN A 472 -18.89 -6.95 2.46
N ALA A 473 -19.15 -7.80 1.44
CA ALA A 473 -20.32 -7.66 0.58
C ALA A 473 -21.62 -7.81 1.37
N VAL A 474 -21.76 -8.86 2.15
CA VAL A 474 -22.99 -9.08 2.95
C VAL A 474 -23.12 -8.11 4.13
N SER A 475 -22.03 -7.51 4.59
CA SER A 475 -22.02 -6.46 5.61
C SER A 475 -22.49 -5.10 5.07
N GLY A 476 -22.52 -4.92 3.75
CA GLY A 476 -23.02 -3.74 3.07
C GLY A 476 -21.96 -2.66 2.83
N ALA A 477 -20.71 -3.03 2.56
CA ALA A 477 -19.70 -2.10 2.05
C ALA A 477 -20.20 -1.39 0.79
N THR A 478 -19.73 -0.17 0.54
CA THR A 478 -20.17 0.63 -0.61
C THR A 478 -19.65 0.05 -1.92
N TRP A 479 -18.36 -0.34 -1.96
CA TRP A 479 -17.82 -1.19 -3.01
C TRP A 479 -16.73 -2.10 -2.49
N ILE A 480 -16.51 -3.19 -3.23
CA ILE A 480 -15.59 -4.25 -2.87
C ILE A 480 -14.81 -4.65 -4.12
N SER A 481 -13.60 -5.11 -3.89
CA SER A 481 -12.76 -5.62 -4.95
C SER A 481 -12.02 -6.89 -4.51
N PHE A 482 -11.73 -7.77 -5.47
CA PHE A 482 -10.85 -8.91 -5.29
C PHE A 482 -9.81 -8.95 -6.40
N HIS A 483 -8.55 -9.08 -6.02
CA HIS A 483 -7.42 -8.94 -6.93
C HIS A 483 -6.44 -10.09 -6.80
N HIS A 484 -5.70 -10.30 -7.86
CA HIS A 484 -4.54 -11.18 -7.92
C HIS A 484 -3.31 -10.36 -8.34
N GLY A 485 -2.15 -10.68 -7.79
CA GLY A 485 -0.89 -9.98 -8.11
C GLY A 485 -0.52 -8.95 -7.04
N GLY A 486 -0.51 -7.67 -7.38
CA GLY A 486 -0.06 -6.62 -6.47
C GLY A 486 1.46 -6.43 -6.45
N GLY A 487 2.01 -5.91 -5.35
CA GLY A 487 3.42 -5.55 -5.24
C GLY A 487 4.44 -6.68 -5.31
N VAL A 488 4.00 -7.94 -5.27
CA VAL A 488 4.84 -9.15 -5.39
C VAL A 488 4.72 -9.84 -6.75
N GLY A 489 3.80 -9.40 -7.61
CA GLY A 489 3.60 -9.93 -8.96
C GLY A 489 2.50 -11.00 -9.06
N ILE A 490 2.15 -11.35 -10.31
CA ILE A 490 1.16 -12.37 -10.63
C ILE A 490 1.64 -13.73 -10.12
N GLY A 491 0.74 -14.50 -9.49
CA GLY A 491 1.02 -15.82 -8.94
C GLY A 491 1.43 -15.81 -7.46
N PHE A 492 1.72 -14.63 -6.88
CA PHE A 492 2.31 -14.53 -5.54
C PHE A 492 1.40 -13.91 -4.47
N SER A 493 0.24 -13.37 -4.85
CA SER A 493 -0.71 -12.86 -3.86
C SER A 493 -2.14 -12.80 -4.39
N GLN A 494 -3.11 -12.95 -3.47
CA GLN A 494 -4.51 -12.60 -3.67
C GLN A 494 -4.98 -11.74 -2.51
N HIS A 495 -5.81 -10.73 -2.79
CA HIS A 495 -6.20 -9.76 -1.77
C HIS A 495 -7.54 -9.10 -2.09
N ALA A 496 -8.22 -8.64 -1.05
CA ALA A 496 -9.52 -7.99 -1.11
C ALA A 496 -9.44 -6.52 -0.69
N GLY A 497 -10.17 -5.66 -1.40
CA GLY A 497 -10.41 -4.27 -1.05
C GLY A 497 -11.81 -4.07 -0.47
N MET A 498 -11.94 -3.13 0.45
CA MET A 498 -13.20 -2.74 1.06
C MET A 498 -13.26 -1.22 1.18
N VAL A 499 -14.39 -0.64 0.78
CA VAL A 499 -14.68 0.79 0.97
C VAL A 499 -16.12 0.99 1.43
N VAL A 500 -16.30 1.89 2.39
CA VAL A 500 -17.62 2.26 2.96
C VAL A 500 -17.69 3.78 3.14
N VAL A 501 -18.85 4.37 2.92
CA VAL A 501 -19.04 5.82 2.93
C VAL A 501 -19.79 6.27 4.17
N ALA A 502 -19.27 7.29 4.85
CA ALA A 502 -19.90 8.03 5.92
C ALA A 502 -20.61 9.25 5.32
N ASP A 503 -21.91 9.14 4.99
CA ASP A 503 -22.69 10.18 4.33
C ASP A 503 -23.64 10.93 5.27
N GLY A 504 -23.54 10.67 6.57
CA GLY A 504 -24.37 11.29 7.61
C GLY A 504 -25.69 10.58 7.85
N SER A 505 -26.10 9.64 7.01
CA SER A 505 -27.38 8.95 7.15
C SER A 505 -27.36 7.85 8.21
N PRO A 506 -28.56 7.48 8.76
CA PRO A 506 -28.68 6.30 9.64
C PRO A 506 -28.32 4.97 8.94
N ASP A 507 -28.57 4.86 7.63
CA ASP A 507 -28.18 3.68 6.86
C ASP A 507 -26.65 3.57 6.74
N ALA A 508 -25.96 4.66 6.48
CA ALA A 508 -24.48 4.70 6.49
C ALA A 508 -23.94 4.31 7.88
N ALA A 509 -24.51 4.80 8.97
CA ALA A 509 -24.11 4.40 10.32
C ALA A 509 -24.24 2.90 10.55
N ALA A 510 -25.33 2.28 10.06
CA ALA A 510 -25.54 0.84 10.16
C ALA A 510 -24.55 0.03 9.30
N ARG A 511 -24.20 0.51 8.09
CA ARG A 511 -23.14 -0.08 7.22
C ARG A 511 -21.78 0.01 7.89
N LEU A 512 -21.36 1.21 8.31
CA LEU A 512 -20.10 1.46 8.99
C LEU A 512 -19.92 0.54 10.20
N LYS A 513 -20.96 0.42 11.05
CA LYS A 513 -20.92 -0.46 12.22
C LYS A 513 -20.66 -1.92 11.83
N ARG A 514 -21.32 -2.45 10.81
CA ARG A 514 -21.11 -3.85 10.36
C ARG A 514 -19.74 -4.02 9.69
N VAL A 515 -19.47 -3.24 8.65
CA VAL A 515 -18.28 -3.39 7.82
C VAL A 515 -16.99 -3.19 8.62
N LEU A 516 -16.91 -2.11 9.42
CA LEU A 516 -15.72 -1.80 10.21
C LEU A 516 -15.56 -2.70 11.46
N THR A 517 -16.54 -3.55 11.75
CA THR A 517 -16.43 -4.67 12.71
C THR A 517 -15.94 -5.93 12.01
N THR A 518 -16.59 -6.33 10.92
CA THR A 518 -16.33 -7.62 10.27
C THR A 518 -15.01 -7.66 9.52
N ASP A 519 -14.64 -6.57 8.87
CA ASP A 519 -13.42 -6.49 8.07
C ASP A 519 -12.14 -6.74 8.91
N PRO A 520 -11.81 -5.95 9.97
CA PRO A 520 -10.68 -6.28 10.83
C PRO A 520 -10.90 -7.56 11.65
N GLY A 521 -12.15 -7.95 11.88
CA GLY A 521 -12.50 -9.19 12.55
C GLY A 521 -12.04 -10.44 11.81
N THR A 522 -12.01 -10.44 10.48
CA THR A 522 -11.44 -11.55 9.69
C THR A 522 -9.94 -11.72 9.95
N GLY A 523 -9.22 -10.62 10.21
CA GLY A 523 -7.81 -10.67 10.59
C GLY A 523 -7.59 -11.34 11.94
N VAL A 524 -8.37 -10.95 12.95
CA VAL A 524 -8.32 -11.57 14.28
C VAL A 524 -8.70 -13.06 14.19
N MET A 525 -9.74 -13.40 13.45
CA MET A 525 -10.15 -14.81 13.24
C MET A 525 -9.03 -15.64 12.63
N ARG A 526 -8.47 -15.20 11.52
CA ARG A 526 -7.40 -15.89 10.80
C ARG A 526 -6.19 -16.17 11.70
N HIS A 527 -5.75 -15.15 12.46
CA HIS A 527 -4.61 -15.30 13.36
C HIS A 527 -4.95 -16.16 14.60
N THR A 528 -6.21 -16.13 15.05
CA THR A 528 -6.70 -17.05 16.09
C THR A 528 -6.69 -18.50 15.59
N ASP A 529 -7.19 -18.75 14.38
CA ASP A 529 -7.20 -20.09 13.76
C ASP A 529 -5.77 -20.63 13.60
N ALA A 530 -4.83 -19.79 13.20
CA ALA A 530 -3.41 -20.12 13.13
C ALA A 530 -2.73 -20.31 14.50
N GLY A 531 -3.42 -20.08 15.63
CA GLY A 531 -2.95 -20.36 16.97
C GLY A 531 -2.06 -19.27 17.58
N TYR A 532 -2.15 -18.02 17.12
CA TYR A 532 -1.47 -16.89 17.76
C TYR A 532 -2.15 -16.51 19.08
N LYS A 533 -1.43 -16.58 20.20
CA LYS A 533 -1.96 -16.30 21.54
C LYS A 533 -2.60 -14.91 21.64
N LEU A 534 -1.93 -13.89 21.12
CA LEU A 534 -2.43 -12.51 21.16
C LEU A 534 -3.77 -12.37 20.39
N ALA A 535 -3.94 -13.07 19.27
CA ALA A 535 -5.19 -13.07 18.52
C ALA A 535 -6.32 -13.77 19.30
N ILE A 536 -6.00 -14.88 19.97
CA ILE A 536 -6.95 -15.61 20.85
C ILE A 536 -7.41 -14.70 22.01
N GLU A 537 -6.49 -13.98 22.63
CA GLU A 537 -6.78 -13.02 23.70
C GLU A 537 -7.63 -11.86 23.20
N THR A 538 -7.30 -11.32 22.02
CA THR A 538 -8.08 -10.28 21.35
C THR A 538 -9.48 -10.75 21.03
N ALA A 539 -9.64 -11.94 20.47
CA ALA A 539 -10.94 -12.53 20.16
C ALA A 539 -11.79 -12.69 21.44
N LYS A 540 -11.22 -13.19 22.53
CA LYS A 540 -11.91 -13.32 23.84
C LYS A 540 -12.30 -11.95 24.41
N LYS A 541 -11.38 -11.00 24.44
CA LYS A 541 -11.60 -9.62 24.93
C LYS A 541 -12.78 -8.94 24.23
N HIS A 542 -12.92 -9.15 22.93
CA HIS A 542 -13.95 -8.51 22.11
C HIS A 542 -15.18 -9.39 21.84
N GLY A 543 -15.24 -10.59 22.39
CA GLY A 543 -16.37 -11.51 22.23
C GLY A 543 -16.57 -11.98 20.78
N ILE A 544 -15.49 -12.12 20.00
CA ILE A 544 -15.56 -12.64 18.64
C ILE A 544 -15.87 -14.14 18.72
N LYS A 545 -16.95 -14.56 18.04
CA LYS A 545 -17.39 -15.94 18.04
C LYS A 545 -16.55 -16.77 17.07
N ILE A 546 -15.67 -17.59 17.60
CA ILE A 546 -14.83 -18.53 16.84
C ILE A 546 -15.21 -19.95 17.31
N PRO A 547 -16.00 -20.71 16.52
CA PRO A 547 -16.57 -21.98 16.97
C PRO A 547 -15.54 -23.04 17.40
N MET A 548 -14.37 -23.06 16.74
CA MET A 548 -13.30 -24.03 17.05
C MET A 548 -12.34 -23.58 18.15
N MET A 549 -12.47 -22.33 18.64
CA MET A 549 -11.67 -21.86 19.78
C MET A 549 -12.18 -22.50 21.08
N LYS A 550 -11.36 -23.32 21.70
CA LYS A 550 -11.63 -23.95 23.00
C LYS A 550 -11.28 -23.05 24.18
#